data_89d33582b150630eb75c79bc37122c44
#
_entry.id   89d33582b150630eb75c79bc37122c44
#
_cell.length_a   1.000
_cell.length_b   1.000
_cell.length_c   1.000
_cell.angle_alpha   90.00
_cell.angle_beta   90.00
_cell.angle_gamma   90.00
#
_symmetry.space_group_name_H-M   'P 1'
#
loop_
_entity.id
_entity.type
_entity.pdbx_description
1 polymer ?
#
loop_
_entity_poly.entity_id
_entity_poly.type
_entity_poly.pdbx_seq_one_letter_code
_entity_poly.pdbx_strand_id
1 'polypeptide(L)'
;MIGLKDQCFGVEVEMTGITREQAATALAAYFATDARYVGGAYDKWCVTDRDGKEWTVMSDSSIHGEQKIGSGYRATGDYRYRVEMVTPKLTYAELPKLQECVRQVRHAG
;
A
#
# COMPACT_ATOMS: atom_id res chain seq x y z
N MET A 1 6.03 1.06 -32.82
CA MET A 1 5.52 0.01 -31.93
C MET A 1 6.06 0.21 -30.53
N ILE A 2 5.20 0.14 -29.53
CA ILE A 2 5.60 0.29 -28.13
C ILE A 2 6.04 -1.08 -27.62
N GLY A 3 7.25 -1.19 -27.11
CA GLY A 3 7.75 -2.40 -26.46
C GLY A 3 7.16 -2.57 -25.06
N LEU A 4 7.19 -3.79 -24.52
CA LEU A 4 6.66 -4.07 -23.18
C LEU A 4 7.32 -3.22 -22.10
N LYS A 5 8.63 -2.99 -22.19
CA LYS A 5 9.37 -2.19 -21.20
C LYS A 5 8.98 -0.71 -21.22
N ASP A 6 8.32 -0.24 -22.30
CA ASP A 6 7.87 1.14 -22.40
C ASP A 6 6.44 1.32 -21.90
N GLN A 7 5.75 0.22 -21.58
CA GLN A 7 4.40 0.27 -21.04
C GLN A 7 4.43 0.55 -19.54
N CYS A 8 3.43 1.30 -19.09
CA CYS A 8 3.23 1.61 -17.69
C CYS A 8 1.95 0.95 -17.19
N PHE A 9 1.93 0.57 -15.92
CA PHE A 9 0.76 -0.03 -15.29
C PHE A 9 0.62 0.50 -13.87
N GLY A 10 -0.63 0.57 -13.39
CA GLY A 10 -0.92 0.81 -11.99
C GLY A 10 -1.42 -0.49 -11.36
N VAL A 11 -1.14 -0.68 -10.09
CA VAL A 11 -1.55 -1.88 -9.35
C VAL A 11 -2.26 -1.45 -8.08
N GLU A 12 -3.35 -2.15 -7.77
CA GLU A 12 -4.04 -2.05 -6.51
C GLU A 12 -3.74 -3.32 -5.73
N VAL A 13 -3.20 -3.16 -4.52
CA VAL A 13 -2.88 -4.29 -3.64
C VAL A 13 -3.78 -4.21 -2.41
N GLU A 14 -4.65 -5.20 -2.26
CA GLU A 14 -5.51 -5.31 -1.10
C GLU A 14 -4.77 -6.04 0.01
N MET A 15 -4.92 -5.54 1.23
CA MET A 15 -4.28 -6.15 2.39
C MET A 15 -5.13 -6.00 3.64
N THR A 16 -4.90 -6.89 4.58
CA THR A 16 -5.56 -6.89 5.88
C THR A 16 -4.54 -7.29 6.95
N GLY A 17 -4.92 -7.21 8.23
CA GLY A 17 -3.98 -7.49 9.33
C GLY A 17 -3.06 -6.31 9.66
N ILE A 18 -3.22 -5.20 8.97
CA ILE A 18 -2.45 -3.97 9.15
C ILE A 18 -3.39 -2.79 8.97
N THR A 19 -3.13 -1.68 9.65
CA THR A 19 -3.91 -0.45 9.48
C THR A 19 -3.34 0.37 8.33
N ARG A 20 -4.13 1.31 7.81
CA ARG A 20 -3.68 2.23 6.76
C ARG A 20 -2.47 3.05 7.22
N GLU A 21 -2.50 3.55 8.44
CA GLU A 21 -1.39 4.31 9.00
C GLU A 21 -0.11 3.48 9.07
N GLN A 22 -0.20 2.24 9.53
CA GLN A 22 0.94 1.33 9.59
C GLN A 22 1.51 1.06 8.19
N ALA A 23 0.64 0.83 7.21
CA ALA A 23 1.05 0.57 5.83
C ALA A 23 1.77 1.79 5.24
N ALA A 24 1.19 2.98 5.41
CA ALA A 24 1.78 4.22 4.92
C ALA A 24 3.13 4.51 5.60
N THR A 25 3.22 4.30 6.90
CA THR A 25 4.46 4.49 7.66
C THR A 25 5.55 3.53 7.19
N ALA A 26 5.20 2.27 6.92
CA ALA A 26 6.16 1.28 6.41
C ALA A 26 6.69 1.66 5.02
N LEU A 27 5.81 2.13 4.13
CA LEU A 27 6.23 2.62 2.81
C LEU A 27 7.16 3.82 2.94
N ALA A 28 6.80 4.79 3.76
CA ALA A 28 7.61 5.99 3.97
C ALA A 28 8.99 5.63 4.51
N ALA A 29 9.07 4.69 5.45
CA ALA A 29 10.34 4.23 5.99
C ALA A 29 11.21 3.57 4.91
N TYR A 30 10.59 2.74 4.06
CA TYR A 30 11.31 2.08 2.98
C TYR A 30 11.84 3.07 1.95
N PHE A 31 11.05 4.08 1.61
CA PHE A 31 11.47 5.13 0.66
C PHE A 31 12.35 6.20 1.29
N ALA A 32 12.49 6.22 2.61
CA ALA A 32 13.15 7.29 3.37
C ALA A 32 12.47 8.65 3.11
N THR A 33 11.14 8.65 3.10
CA THR A 33 10.29 9.83 2.93
C THR A 33 9.27 9.87 4.06
N ASP A 34 8.29 10.78 3.96
CA ASP A 34 7.26 10.94 4.97
C ASP A 34 5.89 10.52 4.46
N ALA A 35 5.11 9.90 5.33
CA ALA A 35 3.71 9.62 5.06
C ALA A 35 2.88 10.87 5.37
N ARG A 36 1.96 11.23 4.46
CA ARG A 36 1.07 12.38 4.62
C ARG A 36 -0.38 11.91 4.72
N TYR A 37 -1.06 12.34 5.77
CA TYR A 37 -2.49 12.06 5.90
C TYR A 37 -3.29 13.07 5.09
N VAL A 38 -4.07 12.59 4.14
CA VAL A 38 -4.94 13.41 3.30
C VAL A 38 -6.38 13.38 3.80
N GLY A 39 -6.82 12.23 4.31
CA GLY A 39 -8.17 12.06 4.85
C GLY A 39 -9.22 11.82 3.78
N GLY A 40 -10.37 12.46 3.93
CA GLY A 40 -11.51 12.27 3.04
C GLY A 40 -12.28 10.99 3.33
N ALA A 41 -13.22 10.65 2.43
CA ALA A 41 -14.10 9.50 2.61
C ALA A 41 -13.35 8.16 2.66
N TYR A 42 -12.17 8.09 2.06
CA TYR A 42 -11.36 6.86 2.01
C TYR A 42 -10.24 6.83 3.03
N ASP A 43 -10.18 7.80 3.95
CA ASP A 43 -9.15 7.86 4.99
C ASP A 43 -7.75 7.69 4.38
N LYS A 44 -7.46 8.52 3.40
CA LYS A 44 -6.32 8.37 2.50
C LYS A 44 -5.02 8.86 3.11
N TRP A 45 -3.95 8.08 2.87
CA TRP A 45 -2.57 8.46 3.13
C TRP A 45 -1.80 8.48 1.83
N CYS A 46 -0.87 9.40 1.68
CA CYS A 46 -0.01 9.50 0.50
C CYS A 46 1.45 9.42 0.91
N VAL A 47 2.24 8.70 0.12
CA VAL A 47 3.68 8.54 0.33
C VAL A 47 4.38 8.76 -1.01
N THR A 48 5.31 9.68 -1.06
CA THR A 48 6.11 9.94 -2.27
C THR A 48 7.36 9.06 -2.23
N ASP A 49 7.65 8.36 -3.32
CA ASP A 49 8.86 7.56 -3.40
C ASP A 49 10.08 8.43 -3.79
N ARG A 50 11.23 7.78 -3.94
CA ARG A 50 12.49 8.50 -4.24
C ARG A 50 12.51 9.11 -5.63
N ASP A 51 11.67 8.63 -6.53
CA ASP A 51 11.53 9.16 -7.89
C ASP A 51 10.48 10.25 -7.99
N GLY A 52 9.88 10.64 -6.87
CA GLY A 52 8.83 11.65 -6.83
C GLY A 52 7.45 11.15 -7.21
N LYS A 53 7.26 9.85 -7.36
CA LYS A 53 5.95 9.25 -7.65
C LYS A 53 5.15 9.05 -6.38
N GLU A 54 3.84 9.24 -6.45
CA GLU A 54 2.96 9.15 -5.30
C GLU A 54 2.31 7.77 -5.19
N TRP A 55 2.44 7.18 -4.01
CA TRP A 55 1.77 5.95 -3.61
C TRP A 55 0.64 6.32 -2.66
N THR A 56 -0.48 5.66 -2.78
CA THR A 56 -1.66 5.96 -1.97
C THR A 56 -2.06 4.74 -1.17
N VAL A 57 -2.42 4.95 0.10
CA VAL A 57 -2.98 3.92 0.98
C VAL A 57 -4.36 4.41 1.40
N MET A 58 -5.39 3.63 1.14
CA MET A 58 -6.78 4.04 1.38
C MET A 58 -7.63 2.87 1.86
N SER A 59 -8.87 3.16 2.25
CA SER A 59 -9.79 2.10 2.62
C SER A 59 -10.50 1.53 1.39
N ASP A 60 -10.81 0.24 1.44
CA ASP A 60 -11.67 -0.43 0.47
C ASP A 60 -12.71 -1.23 1.24
N SER A 61 -13.98 -0.85 1.10
CA SER A 61 -15.09 -1.47 1.84
C SER A 61 -15.37 -2.91 1.39
N SER A 62 -14.85 -3.32 0.24
CA SER A 62 -15.00 -4.70 -0.25
C SER A 62 -14.05 -5.68 0.43
N ILE A 63 -13.04 -5.19 1.14
CA ILE A 63 -12.05 -6.03 1.83
C ILE A 63 -12.64 -6.54 3.15
N HIS A 64 -12.48 -7.84 3.41
CA HIS A 64 -12.79 -8.42 4.71
C HIS A 64 -11.59 -8.23 5.63
N GLY A 65 -11.75 -7.37 6.64
CA GLY A 65 -10.67 -7.05 7.56
C GLY A 65 -10.30 -8.22 8.47
N GLU A 66 -9.01 -8.35 8.76
CA GLU A 66 -8.47 -9.27 9.76
C GLU A 66 -7.52 -8.53 10.67
N GLN A 67 -7.55 -8.87 11.94
CA GLN A 67 -6.67 -8.31 12.96
C GLN A 67 -5.72 -9.37 13.44
N LYS A 68 -4.43 -9.02 13.56
CA LYS A 68 -3.42 -9.94 14.08
C LYS A 68 -3.58 -10.09 15.59
N ILE A 69 -3.72 -11.33 16.06
CA ILE A 69 -3.83 -11.68 17.47
C ILE A 69 -2.84 -12.80 17.76
N GLY A 70 -1.78 -12.48 18.52
CA GLY A 70 -0.71 -13.44 18.76
C GLY A 70 -0.03 -13.82 17.45
N SER A 71 0.02 -15.13 17.15
CA SER A 71 0.61 -15.65 15.91
C SER A 71 -0.42 -15.86 14.79
N GLY A 72 -1.69 -15.59 15.06
CA GLY A 72 -2.77 -15.80 14.09
C GLY A 72 -3.50 -14.52 13.73
N TYR A 73 -4.56 -14.69 12.93
CA TYR A 73 -5.42 -13.59 12.51
C TYR A 73 -6.86 -13.92 12.85
N ARG A 74 -7.63 -12.88 13.18
CA ARG A 74 -9.06 -12.97 13.45
C ARG A 74 -9.80 -12.00 12.53
N ALA A 75 -10.91 -12.45 11.96
CA ALA A 75 -11.80 -11.56 11.22
C ALA A 75 -12.29 -10.43 12.15
N THR A 76 -12.31 -9.21 11.63
CA THR A 76 -12.76 -8.03 12.37
C THR A 76 -13.64 -7.14 11.51
N GLY A 77 -14.61 -6.49 12.14
CA GLY A 77 -15.40 -5.46 11.51
C GLY A 77 -14.74 -4.08 11.53
N ASP A 78 -13.57 -3.96 12.18
CA ASP A 78 -12.84 -2.70 12.28
C ASP A 78 -12.34 -2.29 10.89
N TYR A 79 -12.91 -1.21 10.34
CA TYR A 79 -12.59 -0.75 8.99
C TYR A 79 -11.14 -0.30 8.84
N ARG A 80 -10.42 -0.02 9.93
CA ARG A 80 -8.99 0.34 9.87
C ARG A 80 -8.14 -0.77 9.24
N TYR A 81 -8.62 -2.02 9.29
CA TYR A 81 -7.94 -3.19 8.73
C TYR A 81 -8.37 -3.49 7.29
N ARG A 82 -9.05 -2.57 6.63
CA ARG A 82 -9.42 -2.64 5.22
C ARG A 82 -8.51 -1.70 4.45
N VAL A 83 -7.45 -2.26 3.89
CA VAL A 83 -6.37 -1.45 3.31
C VAL A 83 -6.19 -1.77 1.84
N GLU A 84 -6.16 -0.74 1.02
CA GLU A 84 -5.80 -0.82 -0.38
C GLU A 84 -4.60 0.10 -0.62
N MET A 85 -3.54 -0.47 -1.20
CA MET A 85 -2.38 0.30 -1.62
C MET A 85 -2.45 0.47 -3.13
N VAL A 86 -2.48 1.72 -3.59
CA VAL A 86 -2.53 2.06 -5.01
C VAL A 86 -1.16 2.58 -5.41
N THR A 87 -0.55 1.92 -6.39
CA THR A 87 0.75 2.33 -6.90
C THR A 87 0.61 3.46 -7.90
N PRO A 88 1.66 4.27 -8.11
CA PRO A 88 1.71 5.12 -9.29
C PRO A 88 1.88 4.26 -10.54
N LYS A 89 1.91 4.88 -11.71
CA LYS A 89 2.22 4.16 -12.95
C LYS A 89 3.67 3.68 -12.90
N LEU A 90 3.86 2.37 -13.03
CA LEU A 90 5.16 1.73 -12.97
C LEU A 90 5.48 1.09 -14.32
N THR A 91 6.76 1.00 -14.64
CA THR A 91 7.24 0.24 -15.81
C THR A 91 7.50 -1.20 -15.40
N TYR A 92 7.65 -2.09 -16.37
CA TYR A 92 8.00 -3.49 -16.08
C TYR A 92 9.36 -3.61 -15.39
N ALA A 93 10.28 -2.70 -15.65
CA ALA A 93 11.57 -2.67 -14.96
C ALA A 93 11.44 -2.37 -13.46
N GLU A 94 10.31 -1.79 -13.03
CA GLU A 94 10.04 -1.45 -11.64
C GLU A 94 9.29 -2.55 -10.87
N LEU A 95 9.01 -3.71 -11.51
CA LEU A 95 8.36 -4.83 -10.80
C LEU A 95 9.09 -5.27 -9.54
N PRO A 96 10.43 -5.39 -9.52
CA PRO A 96 11.13 -5.75 -8.29
C PRO A 96 10.90 -4.71 -7.16
N LYS A 97 10.79 -3.43 -7.51
CA LYS A 97 10.46 -2.37 -6.56
C LYS A 97 9.08 -2.60 -5.94
N LEU A 98 8.07 -2.91 -6.77
CA LEU A 98 6.74 -3.20 -6.28
C LEU A 98 6.74 -4.40 -5.33
N GLN A 99 7.42 -5.48 -5.70
CA GLN A 99 7.51 -6.69 -4.87
C GLN A 99 8.12 -6.39 -3.51
N GLU A 100 9.18 -5.57 -3.47
CA GLU A 100 9.82 -5.20 -2.22
C GLU A 100 8.92 -4.29 -1.37
N CYS A 101 8.21 -3.36 -1.99
CA CYS A 101 7.24 -2.52 -1.27
C CYS A 101 6.16 -3.36 -0.59
N VAL A 102 5.60 -4.33 -1.30
CA VAL A 102 4.59 -5.24 -0.75
C VAL A 102 5.16 -6.01 0.43
N ARG A 103 6.39 -6.50 0.30
CA ARG A 103 7.06 -7.25 1.38
C ARG A 103 7.24 -6.37 2.62
N GLN A 104 7.73 -5.15 2.46
CA GLN A 104 7.97 -4.22 3.57
C GLN A 104 6.66 -3.90 4.30
N VAL A 105 5.60 -3.66 3.56
CA VAL A 105 4.30 -3.36 4.15
C VAL A 105 3.74 -4.57 4.90
N ARG A 106 3.86 -5.77 4.33
CA ARG A 106 3.39 -7.00 4.99
C ARG A 106 4.12 -7.28 6.29
N HIS A 107 5.40 -6.96 6.36
CA HIS A 107 6.20 -7.18 7.57
C HIS A 107 5.84 -6.20 8.69
N ALA A 108 5.17 -5.10 8.39
CA ALA A 108 4.73 -4.13 9.39
C ALA A 108 3.45 -4.54 10.12
N GLY A 109 2.74 -5.53 9.58
CA GLY A 109 1.46 -6.00 10.14
C GLY A 109 1.51 -7.24 11.01
#